data_8789996970b7c20cf668c3a31cdea387
#
_entry.id   8789996970b7c20cf668c3a31cdea387
#
_cell.length_a   1.000
_cell.length_b   1.000
_cell.length_c   1.000
_cell.angle_alpha   90.00
_cell.angle_beta   90.00
_cell.angle_gamma   90.00
#
_symmetry.space_group_name_H-M   'P 1'
#
loop_
_entity.id
_entity.type
_entity.pdbx_description
1 polymer ?
#
loop_
_entity_poly.entity_id
_entity_poly.type
_entity_poly.pdbx_seq_one_letter_code
_entity_poly.pdbx_strand_id
1 'polypeptide(L)'
;MKKKHVFMPLITLITAALLLSACGNKPTNEPATDQTTGSNTEQTTPDKQTPPAEETPTQTTKSWDNPPAMEIDSTKSYAAEVTTNKGTFTIELYAKDAPKTVNNFVFLAKQGFYNDVIFHRIIETFMIQTGDPQGTGAGGPGYQFEDEKTTYKYEPGTVAMANAGPNTNGSQFFICTGADSDFLNSQPNYTIFGKITNGMDVVNKIAATPVEAGMSGEVSSPTEKVQIQDVKITEK
;
A
#
# COMPACT_ATOMS: atom_id res chain seq x y z
N MET A 1 -52.52 30.02 -6.12
CA MET A 1 -53.05 28.63 -6.14
C MET A 1 -52.38 27.88 -7.30
N LYS A 2 -51.35 27.03 -7.03
CA LYS A 2 -50.79 26.09 -8.02
C LYS A 2 -50.53 24.79 -7.27
N LYS A 3 -51.12 23.71 -7.75
CA LYS A 3 -51.23 22.38 -7.18
C LYS A 3 -49.85 21.66 -7.19
N LYS A 4 -49.48 21.05 -6.06
CA LYS A 4 -48.36 20.13 -5.93
C LYS A 4 -48.80 18.75 -6.43
N HIS A 5 -48.07 18.19 -7.42
CA HIS A 5 -48.18 16.78 -7.79
C HIS A 5 -47.12 16.00 -7.02
N VAL A 6 -47.62 15.14 -6.10
CA VAL A 6 -46.85 14.12 -5.41
C VAL A 6 -46.75 12.91 -6.36
N PHE A 7 -45.56 12.56 -6.76
CA PHE A 7 -45.28 11.32 -7.52
C PHE A 7 -44.70 10.29 -6.50
N MET A 8 -45.43 9.22 -6.29
CA MET A 8 -45.10 8.11 -5.45
C MET A 8 -44.61 6.96 -6.36
N PRO A 9 -43.39 6.44 -6.23
CA PRO A 9 -43.01 5.25 -7.00
C PRO A 9 -43.41 3.98 -6.25
N LEU A 10 -44.04 3.11 -7.01
CA LEU A 10 -44.51 1.77 -6.71
C LEU A 10 -43.33 0.82 -6.43
N ILE A 11 -43.32 0.22 -5.26
CA ILE A 11 -42.35 -0.81 -4.85
C ILE A 11 -42.85 -2.15 -5.40
N THR A 12 -42.14 -2.74 -6.34
CA THR A 12 -42.36 -4.11 -6.82
C THR A 12 -41.49 -5.10 -6.03
N LEU A 13 -42.17 -5.89 -5.23
CA LEU A 13 -41.60 -7.00 -4.45
C LEU A 13 -41.42 -8.21 -5.40
N ILE A 14 -40.19 -8.64 -5.65
CA ILE A 14 -39.90 -9.91 -6.37
C ILE A 14 -39.44 -10.92 -5.35
N THR A 15 -40.30 -11.88 -5.04
CA THR A 15 -40.01 -13.13 -4.31
C THR A 15 -39.37 -14.13 -5.26
N ALA A 16 -38.15 -14.55 -5.00
CA ALA A 16 -37.50 -15.67 -5.68
C ALA A 16 -37.45 -16.89 -4.74
N ALA A 17 -38.05 -17.97 -5.21
CA ALA A 17 -38.19 -19.27 -4.52
C ALA A 17 -36.87 -20.05 -4.56
N LEU A 18 -36.54 -20.66 -3.41
CA LEU A 18 -35.50 -21.70 -3.27
C LEU A 18 -35.97 -23.00 -3.89
N LEU A 19 -35.13 -23.64 -4.67
CA LEU A 19 -35.19 -25.07 -4.95
C LEU A 19 -33.91 -25.77 -4.48
N LEU A 20 -34.04 -26.52 -3.38
CA LEU A 20 -33.08 -27.55 -2.96
C LEU A 20 -33.18 -28.73 -3.89
N SER A 21 -32.08 -29.26 -4.39
CA SER A 21 -31.97 -30.61 -4.92
C SER A 21 -30.75 -31.28 -4.30
N ALA A 22 -31.04 -32.23 -3.40
CA ALA A 22 -30.10 -33.15 -2.78
C ALA A 22 -30.25 -34.54 -3.44
N CYS A 23 -29.11 -35.15 -3.82
CA CYS A 23 -28.88 -36.59 -3.97
C CYS A 23 -27.35 -36.74 -3.99
N GLY A 24 -26.65 -37.38 -3.09
CA GLY A 24 -26.78 -38.55 -2.29
C GLY A 24 -26.30 -39.80 -3.04
N ASN A 25 -25.01 -40.19 -2.89
CA ASN A 25 -24.66 -41.61 -2.91
C ASN A 25 -23.33 -41.85 -2.18
N LYS A 26 -23.38 -42.77 -1.25
CA LYS A 26 -22.35 -43.31 -0.37
C LYS A 26 -21.90 -44.71 -0.88
N PRO A 27 -20.77 -45.24 -0.38
CA PRO A 27 -19.86 -46.17 -1.04
C PRO A 27 -20.13 -47.64 -0.72
N THR A 28 -19.47 -48.55 -1.46
CA THR A 28 -19.41 -49.96 -1.07
C THR A 28 -18.04 -50.58 -1.38
N ASN A 29 -17.40 -50.95 -0.28
CA ASN A 29 -16.43 -52.00 0.03
C ASN A 29 -15.78 -52.88 -1.06
N GLU A 30 -14.46 -53.07 -0.83
CA GLU A 30 -13.50 -54.13 -1.07
C GLU A 30 -14.07 -55.59 -1.05
N PRO A 31 -13.31 -56.66 -1.37
CA PRO A 31 -11.85 -56.86 -1.36
C PRO A 31 -11.23 -57.84 -2.41
N ALA A 32 -9.88 -57.81 -2.43
CA ALA A 32 -8.92 -58.93 -2.44
C ALA A 32 -8.45 -59.63 -3.73
N THR A 33 -7.10 -59.70 -3.75
CA THR A 33 -6.18 -60.78 -4.26
C THR A 33 -6.09 -60.99 -5.79
N ASP A 34 -4.92 -61.05 -6.39
CA ASP A 34 -3.77 -61.92 -6.19
C ASP A 34 -2.58 -61.56 -7.13
N GLN A 35 -1.43 -62.04 -6.81
CA GLN A 35 -0.08 -61.98 -7.36
C GLN A 35 0.05 -62.25 -8.86
N THR A 36 1.09 -61.70 -9.50
CA THR A 36 2.27 -62.43 -9.98
C THR A 36 3.19 -61.58 -10.86
N THR A 37 4.42 -61.46 -10.42
CA THR A 37 5.74 -61.53 -11.06
C THR A 37 5.92 -60.92 -12.47
N GLY A 38 6.90 -60.02 -12.59
CA GLY A 38 7.79 -60.14 -13.73
C GLY A 38 8.35 -58.81 -14.31
N SER A 39 9.61 -58.66 -14.07
CA SER A 39 10.65 -58.12 -14.96
C SER A 39 10.95 -56.63 -15.01
N ASN A 40 12.11 -56.31 -14.50
CA ASN A 40 12.96 -55.11 -14.69
C ASN A 40 12.98 -54.63 -16.14
N THR A 41 12.84 -53.34 -16.32
CA THR A 41 13.64 -52.61 -17.30
C THR A 41 13.90 -51.18 -16.71
N GLU A 42 15.12 -50.97 -16.38
CA GLU A 42 15.71 -49.72 -15.94
C GLU A 42 15.66 -48.70 -17.12
N GLN A 43 14.85 -47.67 -16.98
CA GLN A 43 14.88 -46.54 -17.91
C GLN A 43 15.26 -45.31 -17.11
N THR A 44 16.52 -44.96 -17.17
CA THR A 44 17.13 -43.72 -16.69
C THR A 44 16.52 -42.54 -17.43
N THR A 45 15.70 -41.76 -16.71
CA THR A 45 15.29 -40.44 -17.14
C THR A 45 16.36 -39.41 -16.71
N PRO A 46 16.71 -38.42 -17.56
CA PRO A 46 17.67 -37.41 -17.20
C PRO A 46 17.12 -36.48 -16.11
N ASP A 47 17.93 -36.29 -15.11
CA ASP A 47 17.77 -35.36 -13.99
C ASP A 47 17.52 -33.94 -14.53
N LYS A 48 16.27 -33.46 -14.36
CA LYS A 48 15.91 -32.08 -14.67
C LYS A 48 16.38 -31.23 -13.50
N GLN A 49 17.59 -30.70 -13.61
CA GLN A 49 18.11 -29.68 -12.69
C GLN A 49 17.10 -28.53 -12.59
N THR A 50 16.41 -28.46 -11.45
CA THR A 50 15.66 -27.28 -11.01
C THR A 50 16.68 -26.16 -10.80
N PRO A 51 16.52 -24.98 -11.42
CA PRO A 51 17.39 -23.83 -11.11
C PRO A 51 17.31 -23.53 -9.61
N PRO A 52 18.42 -23.10 -8.98
CA PRO A 52 18.40 -22.66 -7.59
C PRO A 52 17.34 -21.57 -7.43
N ALA A 53 16.44 -21.73 -6.47
CA ALA A 53 15.53 -20.67 -6.07
C ALA A 53 16.40 -19.47 -5.66
N GLU A 54 16.24 -18.36 -6.35
CA GLU A 54 16.82 -17.07 -6.00
C GLU A 54 16.31 -16.72 -4.61
N GLU A 55 17.18 -16.80 -3.61
CA GLU A 55 16.87 -16.42 -2.23
C GLU A 55 16.51 -14.94 -2.23
N THR A 56 15.23 -14.61 -2.24
CA THR A 56 14.75 -13.26 -1.96
C THR A 56 15.24 -12.91 -0.55
N PRO A 57 16.05 -11.84 -0.37
CA PRO A 57 16.50 -11.47 0.96
C PRO A 57 15.27 -11.20 1.82
N THR A 58 15.10 -12.00 2.87
CA THR A 58 14.04 -11.82 3.86
C THR A 58 14.36 -10.54 4.62
N GLN A 59 13.79 -9.42 4.17
CA GLN A 59 13.89 -8.16 4.90
C GLN A 59 13.21 -8.37 6.25
N THR A 60 13.98 -8.29 7.32
CA THR A 60 13.45 -8.36 8.68
C THR A 60 12.60 -7.11 8.91
N THR A 61 11.30 -7.23 8.75
CA THR A 61 10.35 -6.13 8.95
C THR A 61 10.36 -5.70 10.40
N LYS A 62 10.83 -4.48 10.66
CA LYS A 62 10.75 -3.85 11.98
C LYS A 62 9.28 -3.62 12.31
N SER A 63 8.85 -3.95 13.52
CA SER A 63 7.47 -3.81 13.99
C SER A 63 7.46 -3.42 15.46
N TRP A 64 6.43 -2.67 15.88
CA TRP A 64 6.23 -2.21 17.25
C TRP A 64 4.76 -2.39 17.63
N ASP A 65 4.49 -2.58 18.91
CA ASP A 65 3.13 -2.80 19.42
C ASP A 65 2.31 -1.51 19.55
N ASN A 66 2.98 -0.35 19.65
CA ASN A 66 2.33 0.94 19.85
C ASN A 66 2.99 2.05 19.03
N PRO A 67 2.25 3.13 18.70
CA PRO A 67 2.84 4.34 18.14
C PRO A 67 3.93 4.90 19.05
N PRO A 68 4.97 5.56 18.50
CA PRO A 68 6.05 6.14 19.29
C PRO A 68 5.54 7.24 20.22
N ALA A 69 6.16 7.34 21.40
CA ALA A 69 5.99 8.53 22.24
C ALA A 69 6.38 9.79 21.46
N MET A 70 5.83 10.95 21.85
CA MET A 70 6.17 12.22 21.24
C MET A 70 7.62 12.59 21.57
N GLU A 71 8.50 12.61 20.56
CA GLU A 71 9.93 12.91 20.68
C GLU A 71 10.31 14.19 19.91
N ILE A 72 9.48 14.63 18.96
CA ILE A 72 9.74 15.88 18.24
C ILE A 72 9.24 17.10 19.02
N ASP A 73 9.88 18.24 18.79
CA ASP A 73 9.37 19.54 19.22
C ASP A 73 8.58 20.15 18.07
N SER A 74 7.24 20.19 18.20
CA SER A 74 6.35 20.70 17.15
C SER A 74 6.52 22.19 16.84
N THR A 75 7.31 22.94 17.64
CA THR A 75 7.64 24.33 17.37
C THR A 75 8.84 24.50 16.43
N LYS A 76 9.57 23.42 16.18
CA LYS A 76 10.72 23.40 15.27
C LYS A 76 10.33 23.00 13.85
N SER A 77 11.23 23.29 12.92
CA SER A 77 11.08 22.88 11.52
C SER A 77 11.80 21.56 11.26
N TYR A 78 11.17 20.68 10.53
CA TYR A 78 11.73 19.38 10.15
C TYR A 78 11.71 19.21 8.63
N ALA A 79 12.75 18.57 8.10
CA ALA A 79 12.80 18.16 6.70
C ALA A 79 13.32 16.72 6.60
N ALA A 80 12.80 15.97 5.62
CA ALA A 80 13.27 14.65 5.27
C ALA A 80 13.90 14.66 3.88
N GLU A 81 15.18 14.32 3.77
CA GLU A 81 15.85 14.03 2.53
C GLU A 81 15.67 12.53 2.22
N VAL A 82 14.93 12.23 1.16
CA VAL A 82 14.63 10.87 0.73
C VAL A 82 15.49 10.53 -0.48
N THR A 83 16.42 9.60 -0.31
CA THR A 83 17.26 9.06 -1.39
C THR A 83 16.62 7.81 -1.95
N THR A 84 16.46 7.76 -3.27
CA THR A 84 15.90 6.63 -4.00
C THR A 84 16.85 6.17 -5.11
N ASN A 85 16.60 5.00 -5.70
CA ASN A 85 17.33 4.57 -6.89
C ASN A 85 17.01 5.38 -8.17
N LYS A 86 16.09 6.37 -8.08
CA LYS A 86 15.74 7.30 -9.18
C LYS A 86 16.30 8.71 -8.95
N GLY A 87 16.84 9.01 -7.77
CA GLY A 87 17.36 10.30 -7.33
C GLY A 87 16.90 10.66 -5.92
N THR A 88 17.16 11.91 -5.51
CA THR A 88 16.87 12.41 -4.16
C THR A 88 15.87 13.56 -4.21
N PHE A 89 14.92 13.56 -3.26
CA PHE A 89 13.98 14.67 -3.07
C PHE A 89 13.86 15.02 -1.60
N THR A 90 13.35 16.21 -1.30
CA THR A 90 13.21 16.71 0.07
C THR A 90 11.75 17.03 0.39
N ILE A 91 11.29 16.53 1.53
CA ILE A 91 9.97 16.81 2.11
C ILE A 91 10.15 17.81 3.25
N GLU A 92 9.47 18.97 3.21
CA GLU A 92 9.21 19.77 4.40
C GLU A 92 8.10 19.10 5.20
N LEU A 93 8.31 18.90 6.52
CA LEU A 93 7.38 18.22 7.41
C LEU A 93 6.60 19.24 8.25
N TYR A 94 5.28 19.11 8.30
CA TYR A 94 4.37 20.03 8.97
C TYR A 94 4.18 19.67 10.45
N ALA A 95 5.28 19.72 11.22
CA ALA A 95 5.31 19.31 12.63
C ALA A 95 4.31 20.06 13.52
N LYS A 96 4.00 21.33 13.20
CA LYS A 96 3.02 22.14 13.93
C LYS A 96 1.57 21.70 13.65
N ASP A 97 1.26 21.31 12.42
CA ASP A 97 -0.11 21.07 11.96
C ASP A 97 -0.51 19.59 12.02
N ALA A 98 0.49 18.69 11.94
CA ALA A 98 0.32 17.25 12.04
C ALA A 98 1.41 16.62 12.96
N PRO A 99 1.50 17.03 14.24
CA PRO A 99 2.61 16.67 15.13
C PRO A 99 2.75 15.16 15.36
N LYS A 100 1.65 14.41 15.50
CA LYS A 100 1.69 12.95 15.72
C LYS A 100 2.17 12.23 14.47
N THR A 101 1.68 12.63 13.32
CA THR A 101 2.05 12.06 12.03
C THR A 101 3.53 12.32 11.72
N VAL A 102 3.99 13.56 11.93
CA VAL A 102 5.40 13.91 11.74
C VAL A 102 6.30 13.19 12.74
N ASN A 103 5.89 13.08 14.01
CA ASN A 103 6.60 12.30 15.02
C ASN A 103 6.75 10.83 14.61
N ASN A 104 5.67 10.22 14.15
CA ASN A 104 5.66 8.85 13.64
C ASN A 104 6.62 8.68 12.45
N PHE A 105 6.52 9.55 11.45
CA PHE A 105 7.38 9.51 10.26
C PHE A 105 8.87 9.67 10.63
N VAL A 106 9.20 10.66 11.48
CA VAL A 106 10.56 10.91 11.97
C VAL A 106 11.12 9.73 12.76
N PHE A 107 10.30 9.14 13.64
CA PHE A 107 10.68 7.92 14.37
C PHE A 107 11.00 6.78 13.41
N LEU A 108 10.10 6.44 12.51
CA LEU A 108 10.29 5.35 11.55
C LEU A 108 11.52 5.58 10.65
N ALA A 109 11.72 6.81 10.17
CA ALA A 109 12.88 7.19 9.38
C ALA A 109 14.19 6.99 10.17
N LYS A 110 14.27 7.50 11.40
CA LYS A 110 15.44 7.32 12.28
C LYS A 110 15.73 5.86 12.60
N GLN A 111 14.71 5.00 12.64
CA GLN A 111 14.88 3.56 12.80
C GLN A 111 15.32 2.87 11.49
N GLY A 112 15.45 3.57 10.36
CA GLY A 112 15.73 3.00 9.05
C GLY A 112 14.60 2.07 8.55
N PHE A 113 13.36 2.31 9.00
CA PHE A 113 12.19 1.50 8.61
C PHE A 113 11.91 1.60 7.12
N TYR A 114 12.15 2.76 6.52
CA TYR A 114 11.88 3.02 5.11
C TYR A 114 13.00 2.53 4.16
N ASN A 115 14.13 2.05 4.68
CA ASN A 115 15.23 1.56 3.84
C ASN A 115 14.77 0.33 3.06
N ASP A 116 15.06 0.31 1.75
CA ASP A 116 14.69 -0.72 0.78
C ASP A 116 13.17 -0.88 0.53
N VAL A 117 12.32 0.00 1.12
CA VAL A 117 10.88 0.02 0.89
C VAL A 117 10.57 0.52 -0.51
N ILE A 118 9.72 -0.21 -1.23
CA ILE A 118 9.38 0.09 -2.63
C ILE A 118 8.20 1.06 -2.74
N PHE A 119 8.13 1.75 -3.87
CA PHE A 119 6.90 2.39 -4.34
C PHE A 119 6.06 1.31 -5.00
N HIS A 120 5.10 0.76 -4.26
CA HIS A 120 4.30 -0.40 -4.69
C HIS A 120 3.08 -0.04 -5.53
N ARG A 121 2.65 1.24 -5.52
CA ARG A 121 1.52 1.74 -6.29
C ARG A 121 1.87 3.10 -6.90
N ILE A 122 1.79 3.20 -8.22
CA ILE A 122 2.11 4.40 -8.99
C ILE A 122 0.97 4.67 -9.96
N ILE A 123 0.41 5.88 -9.90
CA ILE A 123 -0.54 6.40 -10.88
C ILE A 123 -0.06 7.81 -11.25
N GLU A 124 0.52 7.96 -12.44
CA GLU A 124 1.29 9.14 -12.86
C GLU A 124 0.54 10.47 -12.65
N THR A 125 -0.74 10.52 -13.00
CA THR A 125 -1.58 11.73 -12.91
C THR A 125 -2.18 11.97 -11.53
N PHE A 126 -1.97 11.03 -10.58
CA PHE A 126 -2.57 11.06 -9.25
C PHE A 126 -1.52 11.09 -8.13
N MET A 127 -0.84 9.95 -7.88
CA MET A 127 0.11 9.83 -6.76
C MET A 127 1.09 8.67 -6.95
N ILE A 128 2.17 8.69 -6.16
CA ILE A 128 3.08 7.57 -5.92
C ILE A 128 2.99 7.18 -4.44
N GLN A 129 2.77 5.89 -4.13
CA GLN A 129 2.56 5.38 -2.77
C GLN A 129 3.66 4.40 -2.38
N THR A 130 4.11 4.53 -1.13
CA THR A 130 5.22 3.78 -0.53
C THR A 130 4.99 3.60 0.98
N GLY A 131 6.02 3.15 1.71
CA GLY A 131 5.99 3.05 3.18
C GLY A 131 5.45 1.73 3.71
N ASP A 132 5.15 0.76 2.82
CA ASP A 132 4.87 -0.63 3.18
C ASP A 132 6.15 -1.46 3.04
N PRO A 133 6.72 -1.98 4.15
CA PRO A 133 7.94 -2.78 4.09
C PRO A 133 7.75 -4.14 3.37
N GLN A 134 6.51 -4.59 3.22
CA GLN A 134 6.18 -5.82 2.49
C GLN A 134 5.88 -5.57 1.01
N GLY A 135 5.62 -4.32 0.62
CA GLY A 135 5.32 -3.93 -0.76
C GLY A 135 3.99 -4.45 -1.30
N THR A 136 3.09 -4.88 -0.41
CA THR A 136 1.78 -5.48 -0.76
C THR A 136 0.62 -4.48 -0.75
N GLY A 137 0.85 -3.30 -0.15
CA GLY A 137 -0.18 -2.30 0.16
C GLY A 137 -0.95 -2.56 1.46
N ALA A 138 -0.66 -3.68 2.15
CA ALA A 138 -1.32 -4.06 3.41
C ALA A 138 -0.37 -4.05 4.63
N GLY A 139 0.94 -3.90 4.41
CA GLY A 139 1.94 -3.89 5.47
C GLY A 139 2.03 -2.55 6.19
N GLY A 140 2.72 -2.56 7.34
CA GLY A 140 2.88 -1.38 8.17
C GLY A 140 3.81 -1.62 9.36
N PRO A 141 3.84 -0.68 10.34
CA PRO A 141 4.77 -0.72 11.46
C PRO A 141 4.30 -1.58 12.65
N GLY A 142 3.15 -2.27 12.53
CA GLY A 142 2.56 -3.11 13.59
C GLY A 142 1.49 -2.40 14.42
N TYR A 143 1.32 -1.10 14.27
CA TYR A 143 0.30 -0.29 14.97
C TYR A 143 -0.42 0.64 14.01
N GLN A 144 -1.50 1.25 14.52
CA GLN A 144 -2.25 2.30 13.83
C GLN A 144 -2.42 3.50 14.76
N PHE A 145 -2.64 4.69 14.18
CA PHE A 145 -2.91 5.91 14.93
C PHE A 145 -3.93 6.80 14.21
N GLU A 146 -4.45 7.77 14.95
CA GLU A 146 -5.53 8.64 14.53
C GLU A 146 -5.15 9.63 13.43
N ASP A 147 -6.16 10.08 12.69
CA ASP A 147 -6.04 11.13 11.68
C ASP A 147 -5.83 12.51 12.34
N GLU A 148 -5.02 13.36 11.70
CA GLU A 148 -4.88 14.76 12.05
C GLU A 148 -5.45 15.63 10.92
N LYS A 149 -6.40 16.50 11.24
CA LYS A 149 -7.03 17.37 10.26
C LYS A 149 -6.15 18.58 9.99
N THR A 150 -5.83 18.78 8.71
CA THR A 150 -5.06 19.95 8.25
C THR A 150 -5.89 20.78 7.27
N THR A 151 -5.46 22.02 7.03
CA THR A 151 -6.14 22.96 6.10
C THR A 151 -5.50 22.98 4.71
N TYR A 152 -4.49 22.16 4.52
CA TYR A 152 -3.78 22.04 3.24
C TYR A 152 -4.60 21.32 2.18
N LYS A 153 -4.23 21.53 0.92
CA LYS A 153 -4.87 20.88 -0.23
C LYS A 153 -4.00 19.77 -0.79
N TYR A 154 -4.66 18.79 -1.39
CA TYR A 154 -4.01 17.79 -2.21
C TYR A 154 -3.72 18.39 -3.58
N GLU A 155 -2.47 18.74 -3.79
CA GLU A 155 -1.94 19.29 -5.05
C GLU A 155 -0.58 18.64 -5.35
N PRO A 156 -0.05 18.70 -6.57
CA PRO A 156 1.25 18.12 -6.87
C PRO A 156 2.34 18.54 -5.87
N GLY A 157 3.05 17.56 -5.32
CA GLY A 157 4.05 17.74 -4.26
C GLY A 157 3.51 17.60 -2.84
N THR A 158 2.20 17.56 -2.61
CA THR A 158 1.65 17.27 -1.27
C THR A 158 1.96 15.85 -0.83
N VAL A 159 2.35 15.69 0.43
CA VAL A 159 2.64 14.40 1.07
C VAL A 159 1.59 14.10 2.14
N ALA A 160 0.93 12.96 2.03
CA ALA A 160 -0.14 12.56 2.94
C ALA A 160 -0.05 11.07 3.33
N MET A 161 -0.58 10.74 4.53
CA MET A 161 -0.67 9.36 4.97
C MET A 161 -1.68 8.58 4.12
N ALA A 162 -1.31 7.36 3.72
CA ALA A 162 -2.26 6.37 3.26
C ALA A 162 -2.88 5.64 4.46
N ASN A 163 -4.18 5.34 4.37
CA ASN A 163 -4.91 4.62 5.41
C ASN A 163 -5.97 3.68 4.82
N ALA A 164 -6.51 2.79 5.63
CA ALA A 164 -7.57 1.85 5.28
C ALA A 164 -8.95 2.28 5.86
N GLY A 165 -9.14 3.57 6.08
CA GLY A 165 -10.30 4.19 6.69
C GLY A 165 -9.92 5.10 7.86
N PRO A 166 -10.87 5.73 8.54
CA PRO A 166 -10.59 6.69 9.60
C PRO A 166 -9.72 6.11 10.73
N ASN A 167 -8.68 6.85 11.14
CA ASN A 167 -7.79 6.51 12.26
C ASN A 167 -7.01 5.19 12.08
N THR A 168 -6.62 4.87 10.85
CA THR A 168 -5.82 3.69 10.53
C THR A 168 -4.47 4.04 9.90
N ASN A 169 -3.90 5.22 10.22
CA ASN A 169 -2.58 5.60 9.77
C ASN A 169 -1.52 4.65 10.35
N GLY A 170 -0.53 4.31 9.55
CA GLY A 170 0.60 3.47 9.96
C GLY A 170 1.93 4.04 9.48
N SER A 171 2.55 3.39 8.50
CA SER A 171 3.80 3.86 7.88
C SER A 171 3.63 4.26 6.42
N GLN A 172 2.54 3.85 5.75
CA GLN A 172 2.34 4.12 4.34
C GLN A 172 1.98 5.59 4.10
N PHE A 173 2.57 6.16 3.06
CA PHE A 173 2.29 7.52 2.62
C PHE A 173 2.31 7.63 1.10
N PHE A 174 1.71 8.69 0.58
CA PHE A 174 1.75 8.99 -0.84
C PHE A 174 2.17 10.43 -1.10
N ILE A 175 2.69 10.66 -2.29
CA ILE A 175 3.05 11.98 -2.81
C ILE A 175 2.16 12.24 -4.02
N CYS A 176 1.39 13.32 -3.98
CA CYS A 176 0.59 13.77 -5.11
C CYS A 176 1.50 14.15 -6.28
N THR A 177 1.20 13.66 -7.48
CA THR A 177 2.05 13.86 -8.67
C THR A 177 1.36 14.66 -9.77
N GLY A 178 0.04 14.59 -9.87
CA GLY A 178 -0.70 15.24 -10.94
C GLY A 178 -2.05 15.83 -10.52
N ALA A 179 -2.76 16.37 -11.51
CA ALA A 179 -4.02 17.10 -11.31
C ALA A 179 -5.15 16.21 -10.75
N ASP A 180 -5.08 14.89 -10.98
CA ASP A 180 -6.10 13.97 -10.48
C ASP A 180 -6.12 13.88 -8.95
N SER A 181 -5.06 14.33 -8.26
CA SER A 181 -5.06 14.43 -6.79
C SER A 181 -6.07 15.46 -6.24
N ASP A 182 -6.53 16.40 -7.05
CA ASP A 182 -7.47 17.44 -6.63
C ASP A 182 -8.84 16.90 -6.18
N PHE A 183 -9.27 15.73 -6.70
CA PHE A 183 -10.52 15.12 -6.26
C PHE A 183 -10.55 14.80 -4.76
N LEU A 184 -9.39 14.55 -4.14
CA LEU A 184 -9.26 14.30 -2.70
C LEU A 184 -9.70 15.50 -1.85
N ASN A 185 -9.65 16.72 -2.41
CA ASN A 185 -10.09 17.92 -1.71
C ASN A 185 -11.59 17.93 -1.42
N SER A 186 -12.38 17.15 -2.13
CA SER A 186 -13.81 16.98 -1.86
C SER A 186 -14.09 16.05 -0.67
N GLN A 187 -13.14 15.17 -0.32
CA GLN A 187 -13.22 14.22 0.78
C GLN A 187 -11.82 14.08 1.43
N PRO A 188 -11.38 15.05 2.25
CA PRO A 188 -10.04 15.11 2.81
C PRO A 188 -9.86 14.10 3.97
N ASN A 189 -9.75 12.81 3.62
CA ASN A 189 -9.68 11.70 4.57
C ASN A 189 -8.25 11.24 4.90
N TYR A 190 -7.24 11.89 4.33
CA TYR A 190 -5.83 11.53 4.50
C TYR A 190 -5.07 12.67 5.17
N THR A 191 -4.37 12.39 6.26
CA THR A 191 -3.58 13.41 6.97
C THR A 191 -2.46 13.93 6.08
N ILE A 192 -2.54 15.20 5.68
CA ILE A 192 -1.44 15.88 4.99
C ILE A 192 -0.40 16.26 6.04
N PHE A 193 0.85 15.82 5.88
CA PHE A 193 1.91 16.06 6.86
C PHE A 193 3.19 16.65 6.28
N GLY A 194 3.20 16.96 4.98
CA GLY A 194 4.36 17.60 4.35
C GLY A 194 4.15 17.99 2.90
N LYS A 195 5.20 18.57 2.32
CA LYS A 195 5.26 18.98 0.91
C LYS A 195 6.68 18.81 0.36
N ILE A 196 6.78 18.44 -0.91
CA ILE A 196 8.04 18.43 -1.64
C ILE A 196 8.55 19.86 -1.82
N THR A 197 9.75 20.15 -1.34
CA THR A 197 10.41 21.47 -1.48
C THR A 197 11.58 21.45 -2.46
N ASN A 198 12.13 20.25 -2.72
CA ASN A 198 13.20 20.06 -3.71
C ASN A 198 13.08 18.66 -4.34
N GLY A 199 13.48 18.51 -5.61
CA GLY A 199 13.49 17.21 -6.31
C GLY A 199 12.12 16.77 -6.81
N MET A 200 11.18 17.68 -7.13
CA MET A 200 9.91 17.32 -7.76
C MET A 200 10.10 16.63 -9.13
N ASP A 201 11.18 16.92 -9.83
CA ASP A 201 11.59 16.22 -11.05
C ASP A 201 11.89 14.73 -10.81
N VAL A 202 12.49 14.40 -9.65
CA VAL A 202 12.71 13.00 -9.23
C VAL A 202 11.37 12.33 -8.90
N VAL A 203 10.46 13.02 -8.21
CA VAL A 203 9.10 12.52 -7.93
C VAL A 203 8.37 12.22 -9.24
N ASN A 204 8.43 13.13 -10.21
CA ASN A 204 7.82 12.94 -11.53
C ASN A 204 8.49 11.81 -12.31
N LYS A 205 9.81 11.63 -12.18
CA LYS A 205 10.52 10.48 -12.78
C LYS A 205 10.08 9.14 -12.19
N ILE A 206 9.78 9.11 -10.88
CA ILE A 206 9.17 7.93 -10.25
C ILE A 206 7.76 7.71 -10.78
N ALA A 207 6.93 8.76 -10.86
CA ALA A 207 5.58 8.70 -11.34
C ALA A 207 5.47 8.20 -12.80
N ALA A 208 6.46 8.52 -13.64
CA ALA A 208 6.55 8.06 -15.03
C ALA A 208 7.08 6.63 -15.19
N THR A 209 7.32 5.89 -14.09
CA THR A 209 7.72 4.47 -14.17
C THR A 209 6.61 3.66 -14.84
N PRO A 210 6.92 2.82 -15.85
CA PRO A 210 5.93 1.95 -16.48
C PRO A 210 5.24 1.05 -15.46
N VAL A 211 3.93 0.90 -15.58
CA VAL A 211 3.08 0.12 -14.67
C VAL A 211 2.27 -0.93 -15.41
N GLU A 212 1.91 -1.98 -14.70
CA GLU A 212 1.01 -3.05 -15.15
C GLU A 212 -0.13 -3.26 -14.15
N ALA A 213 -1.07 -4.13 -14.49
CA ALA A 213 -2.18 -4.45 -13.59
C ALA A 213 -1.67 -5.23 -12.37
N GLY A 214 -1.88 -4.67 -11.17
CA GLY A 214 -1.64 -5.35 -9.91
C GLY A 214 -2.71 -6.40 -9.59
N MET A 215 -2.62 -7.01 -8.40
CA MET A 215 -3.57 -8.05 -7.95
C MET A 215 -5.02 -7.55 -7.85
N SER A 216 -5.25 -6.27 -7.64
CA SER A 216 -6.58 -5.63 -7.64
C SER A 216 -7.16 -5.40 -9.03
N GLY A 217 -6.36 -5.59 -10.10
CA GLY A 217 -6.71 -5.23 -11.47
C GLY A 217 -6.47 -3.75 -11.82
N GLU A 218 -6.05 -2.91 -10.87
CA GLU A 218 -5.65 -1.53 -11.13
C GLU A 218 -4.28 -1.50 -11.84
N VAL A 219 -4.16 -0.70 -12.89
CA VAL A 219 -2.88 -0.51 -13.60
C VAL A 219 -2.04 0.50 -12.81
N SER A 220 -1.30 -0.02 -11.83
CA SER A 220 -0.55 0.81 -10.88
C SER A 220 0.69 0.11 -10.30
N SER A 221 0.93 -1.17 -10.62
CA SER A 221 2.08 -1.93 -10.16
C SER A 221 3.29 -1.63 -11.03
N PRO A 222 4.40 -1.05 -10.50
CA PRO A 222 5.57 -0.73 -11.31
C PRO A 222 6.25 -1.99 -11.86
N THR A 223 6.63 -1.94 -13.15
CA THR A 223 7.31 -3.05 -13.85
C THR A 223 8.81 -3.12 -13.55
N GLU A 224 9.36 -2.12 -12.89
CA GLU A 224 10.73 -2.10 -12.39
C GLU A 224 10.77 -1.68 -10.92
N LYS A 225 11.76 -2.14 -10.19
CA LYS A 225 11.90 -1.84 -8.75
C LYS A 225 12.27 -0.37 -8.56
N VAL A 226 11.37 0.41 -7.95
CA VAL A 226 11.62 1.76 -7.45
C VAL A 226 11.57 1.71 -5.94
N GLN A 227 12.67 2.11 -5.27
CA GLN A 227 12.79 1.95 -3.83
C GLN A 227 13.46 3.14 -3.14
N ILE A 228 13.09 3.35 -1.89
CA ILE A 228 13.80 4.24 -0.96
C ILE A 228 15.09 3.53 -0.53
N GLN A 229 16.22 4.23 -0.60
CA GLN A 229 17.52 3.75 -0.13
C GLN A 229 17.82 4.26 1.27
N ASP A 230 17.44 5.51 1.56
CA ASP A 230 17.66 6.15 2.85
C ASP A 230 16.68 7.31 3.06
N VAL A 231 16.39 7.63 4.34
CA VAL A 231 15.62 8.81 4.74
C VAL A 231 16.36 9.53 5.86
N LYS A 232 16.92 10.69 5.56
CA LYS A 232 17.66 11.50 6.51
C LYS A 232 16.82 12.65 7.03
N ILE A 233 16.61 12.71 8.33
CA ILE A 233 15.87 13.80 9.01
C ILE A 233 16.81 14.93 9.39
N THR A 234 16.40 16.15 9.07
CA THR A 234 17.06 17.40 9.50
C THR A 234 16.07 18.21 10.35
N GLU A 235 16.52 18.64 11.52
CA GLU A 235 15.82 19.54 12.45
C GLU A 235 16.50 20.91 12.42
N LYS A 236 15.71 22.00 12.41
CA LYS A 236 16.16 23.39 12.42
C LYS A 236 15.45 24.20 13.49
#